data_539be6a85336093a1f8daaf40fe1dd1c
#
_entry.id   539be6a85336093a1f8daaf40fe1dd1c
#
_cell.length_a   1.000
_cell.length_b   1.000
_cell.length_c   1.000
_cell.angle_alpha   90.00
_cell.angle_beta   90.00
_cell.angle_gamma   90.00
#
_symmetry.space_group_name_H-M   'P 1'
#
loop_
_entity.id
_entity.type
_entity.pdbx_description
1 polymer ?
#
loop_
_entity_poly.entity_id
_entity_poly.type
_entity_poly.pdbx_seq_one_letter_code
_entity_poly.pdbx_strand_id
1 'polypeptide(L)'
;MRIHLDTNLLIRKPRWELLPPGSHEYLVSALVFAEFSEGTAHPDPDIAAQARIDLIQHRSTYGDGLPFTQREADIYRELCSIVTTAGRTPGGKRRVDLMIAAVAIGDGAALATRNTSDFDGLQPLLHIITL
;
A
#
# COMPACT_ATOMS: atom_id res chain seq x y z
N MET A 1 -5.79 1.43 16.05
CA MET A 1 -5.93 2.09 14.73
C MET A 1 -5.77 1.05 13.64
N ARG A 2 -6.57 1.11 12.59
CA ARG A 2 -6.40 0.26 11.41
C ARG A 2 -5.41 0.93 10.46
N ILE A 3 -4.37 0.22 10.07
CA ILE A 3 -3.26 0.76 9.27
C ILE A 3 -2.97 -0.19 8.11
N HIS A 4 -3.16 0.28 6.88
CA HIS A 4 -2.71 -0.41 5.68
C HIS A 4 -1.22 -0.17 5.46
N LEU A 5 -0.51 -1.20 5.06
CA LEU A 5 0.92 -1.13 4.76
C LEU A 5 1.15 -1.02 3.26
N ASP A 6 1.96 -0.04 2.86
CA ASP A 6 2.43 0.07 1.48
C ASP A 6 3.50 -0.99 1.18
N THR A 7 3.71 -1.30 -0.08
CA THR A 7 4.63 -2.35 -0.53
C THR A 7 6.05 -2.16 -0.01
N ASN A 8 6.53 -0.93 0.06
CA ASN A 8 7.88 -0.63 0.54
C ASN A 8 8.11 -1.03 2.00
N LEU A 9 7.06 -1.15 2.81
CA LEU A 9 7.15 -1.59 4.20
C LEU A 9 7.23 -3.13 4.32
N LEU A 10 6.88 -3.87 3.28
CA LEU A 10 7.09 -5.31 3.21
C LEU A 10 8.49 -5.66 2.69
N ILE A 11 9.08 -4.78 1.89
CA ILE A 11 10.46 -4.94 1.37
C ILE A 11 11.48 -4.62 2.45
N ARG A 12 11.24 -3.59 3.25
CA ARG A 12 12.12 -3.15 4.31
C ARG A 12 11.33 -2.94 5.60
N LYS A 13 11.78 -3.55 6.68
CA LYS A 13 11.10 -3.53 7.98
C LYS A 13 10.69 -2.11 8.40
N PRO A 14 9.42 -1.90 8.77
CA PRO A 14 8.95 -0.62 9.26
C PRO A 14 9.60 -0.21 10.59
N ARG A 15 9.65 1.08 10.84
CA ARG A 15 10.07 1.65 12.11
C ARG A 15 8.85 1.76 13.04
N TRP A 16 8.45 0.62 13.61
CA TRP A 16 7.26 0.52 14.45
C TRP A 16 7.27 1.47 15.65
N GLU A 17 8.46 1.84 16.11
CA GLU A 17 8.67 2.79 17.21
C GLU A 17 8.18 4.21 16.91
N LEU A 18 7.91 4.52 15.66
CA LEU A 18 7.36 5.82 15.25
C LEU A 18 5.83 5.88 15.36
N LEU A 19 5.18 4.75 15.59
CA LEU A 19 3.74 4.75 15.79
C LEU A 19 3.36 5.34 17.16
N PRO A 20 2.23 6.03 17.25
CA PRO A 20 1.73 6.47 18.53
C PRO A 20 1.42 5.26 19.43
N PRO A 21 1.50 5.42 20.77
CA PRO A 21 1.13 4.35 21.69
C PRO A 21 -0.30 3.88 21.47
N GLY A 22 -0.53 2.57 21.64
CA GLY A 22 -1.87 1.98 21.54
C GLY A 22 -1.89 0.69 20.75
N SER A 23 -3.07 0.13 20.56
CA SER A 23 -3.29 -1.06 19.75
C SER A 23 -3.45 -0.70 18.28
N HIS A 24 -2.76 -1.43 17.41
CA HIS A 24 -2.84 -1.24 15.97
C HIS A 24 -3.14 -2.56 15.28
N GLU A 25 -4.01 -2.51 14.29
CA GLU A 25 -4.30 -3.60 13.37
C GLU A 25 -3.63 -3.29 12.03
N TYR A 26 -2.75 -4.17 11.59
CA TYR A 26 -2.02 -4.01 10.34
C TYR A 26 -2.67 -4.82 9.23
N LEU A 27 -2.87 -4.18 8.08
CA LEU A 27 -3.58 -4.72 6.95
C LEU A 27 -2.76 -4.55 5.68
N VAL A 28 -2.94 -5.47 4.75
CA VAL A 28 -2.27 -5.44 3.45
C VAL A 28 -3.33 -5.68 2.37
N SER A 29 -3.33 -4.86 1.33
CA SER A 29 -4.22 -5.09 0.18
C SER A 29 -3.67 -6.17 -0.75
N ALA A 30 -4.56 -6.78 -1.53
CA ALA A 30 -4.16 -7.71 -2.58
C ALA A 30 -3.25 -7.05 -3.62
N LEU A 31 -3.40 -5.73 -3.85
CA LEU A 31 -2.53 -4.95 -4.73
C LEU A 31 -1.09 -4.89 -4.22
N VAL A 32 -0.90 -4.72 -2.92
CA VAL A 32 0.42 -4.71 -2.30
C VAL A 32 1.08 -6.07 -2.44
N PHE A 33 0.34 -7.16 -2.21
CA PHE A 33 0.86 -8.50 -2.46
C PHE A 33 1.20 -8.74 -3.93
N ALA A 34 0.40 -8.20 -4.86
CA ALA A 34 0.69 -8.30 -6.30
C ALA A 34 2.01 -7.59 -6.64
N GLU A 35 2.21 -6.37 -6.18
CA GLU A 35 3.48 -5.66 -6.36
C GLU A 35 4.65 -6.40 -5.73
N PHE A 36 4.51 -6.85 -4.51
CA PHE A 36 5.55 -7.60 -3.82
C PHE A 36 5.92 -8.88 -4.58
N SER A 37 4.94 -9.54 -5.19
CA SER A 37 5.13 -10.76 -5.96
C SER A 37 6.02 -10.58 -7.19
N GLU A 38 6.18 -9.36 -7.70
CA GLU A 38 7.09 -9.08 -8.82
C GLU A 38 8.53 -9.49 -8.49
N GLY A 39 8.95 -9.36 -7.23
CA GLY A 39 10.26 -9.81 -6.77
C GLY A 39 10.49 -11.31 -6.91
N THR A 40 9.44 -12.13 -6.91
CA THR A 40 9.54 -13.58 -7.09
C THR A 40 9.95 -13.98 -8.51
N ALA A 41 9.83 -13.07 -9.47
CA ALA A 41 10.24 -13.23 -10.87
C ALA A 41 11.56 -12.51 -11.19
N HIS A 42 12.30 -12.08 -10.18
CA HIS A 42 13.57 -11.38 -10.37
C HIS A 42 14.56 -12.27 -11.14
N PRO A 43 15.35 -11.71 -12.09
CA PRO A 43 16.33 -12.49 -12.88
C PRO A 43 17.41 -13.16 -12.02
N ASP A 44 17.81 -12.56 -10.89
CA ASP A 44 18.72 -13.19 -9.94
C ASP A 44 17.98 -14.29 -9.15
N PRO A 45 18.41 -15.57 -9.26
CA PRO A 45 17.72 -16.68 -8.59
C PRO A 45 17.70 -16.56 -7.06
N ASP A 46 18.73 -15.98 -6.47
CA ASP A 46 18.82 -15.82 -5.01
C ASP A 46 17.82 -14.76 -4.52
N ILE A 47 17.71 -13.65 -5.24
CA ILE A 47 16.74 -12.60 -4.94
C ILE A 47 15.31 -13.15 -5.12
N ALA A 48 15.04 -13.87 -6.20
CA ALA A 48 13.74 -14.48 -6.45
C ALA A 48 13.36 -15.50 -5.38
N ALA A 49 14.31 -16.33 -4.95
CA ALA A 49 14.08 -17.32 -3.90
C ALA A 49 13.75 -16.65 -2.56
N GLN A 50 14.50 -15.61 -2.18
CA GLN A 50 14.25 -14.88 -0.95
C GLN A 50 12.89 -14.17 -0.99
N ALA A 51 12.53 -13.58 -2.13
CA ALA A 51 11.22 -12.95 -2.30
C ALA A 51 10.06 -13.94 -2.12
N ARG A 52 10.21 -15.18 -2.61
CA ARG A 52 9.19 -16.24 -2.39
C ARG A 52 9.05 -16.58 -0.92
N ILE A 53 10.15 -16.70 -0.19
CA ILE A 53 10.14 -16.96 1.26
C ILE A 53 9.46 -15.82 1.99
N ASP A 54 9.83 -14.59 1.68
CA ASP A 54 9.28 -13.39 2.33
C ASP A 54 7.78 -13.25 2.04
N LEU A 55 7.34 -13.55 0.82
CA LEU A 55 5.91 -13.53 0.46
C LEU A 55 5.10 -14.52 1.31
N ILE A 56 5.61 -15.74 1.51
CA ILE A 56 4.96 -16.75 2.37
C ILE A 56 4.85 -16.22 3.80
N GLN A 57 5.92 -15.62 4.33
CA GLN A 57 5.93 -15.06 5.67
C GLN A 57 4.95 -13.90 5.83
N HIS A 58 4.90 -12.98 4.88
CA HIS A 58 3.96 -11.86 4.90
C HIS A 58 2.51 -12.33 4.80
N ARG A 59 2.22 -13.33 3.96
CA ARG A 59 0.90 -13.94 3.87
C ARG A 59 0.50 -14.65 5.17
N SER A 60 1.45 -15.29 5.84
CA SER A 60 1.20 -15.90 7.16
C SER A 60 0.93 -14.85 8.24
N THR A 61 1.61 -13.70 8.17
CA THR A 61 1.47 -12.63 9.16
C THR A 61 0.20 -11.81 8.97
N TYR A 62 -0.11 -11.42 7.72
CA TYR A 62 -1.18 -10.47 7.42
C TYR A 62 -2.43 -11.12 6.82
N GLY A 63 -2.38 -12.43 6.52
CA GLY A 63 -3.49 -13.15 5.90
C GLY A 63 -3.65 -12.86 4.42
N ASP A 64 -4.86 -13.06 3.91
CA ASP A 64 -5.21 -12.71 2.54
C ASP A 64 -5.34 -11.20 2.40
N GLY A 65 -4.88 -10.67 1.26
CA GLY A 65 -4.97 -9.24 0.99
C GLY A 65 -6.41 -8.76 0.86
N LEU A 66 -6.68 -7.54 1.33
CA LEU A 66 -7.97 -6.91 1.12
C LEU A 66 -8.20 -6.70 -0.39
N PRO A 67 -9.41 -7.02 -0.90
CA PRO A 67 -9.68 -6.96 -2.33
C PRO A 67 -9.83 -5.52 -2.83
N PHE A 68 -9.56 -5.33 -4.12
CA PHE A 68 -9.94 -4.16 -4.88
C PHE A 68 -11.20 -4.49 -5.68
N THR A 69 -12.33 -3.97 -5.22
CA THR A 69 -13.64 -4.23 -5.82
C THR A 69 -14.16 -3.01 -6.58
N GLN A 70 -15.40 -3.05 -7.07
CA GLN A 70 -16.02 -1.89 -7.73
C GLN A 70 -16.09 -0.68 -6.80
N ARG A 71 -16.27 -0.89 -5.51
CA ARG A 71 -16.26 0.19 -4.52
C ARG A 71 -14.93 0.94 -4.52
N GLU A 72 -13.83 0.23 -4.51
CA GLU A 72 -12.50 0.81 -4.55
C GLU A 72 -12.18 1.43 -5.91
N ALA A 73 -12.71 0.86 -6.99
CA ALA A 73 -12.61 1.45 -8.32
C ALA A 73 -13.33 2.82 -8.40
N ASP A 74 -14.47 2.96 -7.75
CA ASP A 74 -15.20 4.23 -7.67
C ASP A 74 -14.42 5.27 -6.85
N ILE A 75 -13.82 4.86 -5.75
CA ILE A 75 -12.92 5.72 -4.96
C ILE A 75 -11.71 6.14 -5.81
N TYR A 76 -11.08 5.19 -6.51
CA TYR A 76 -9.96 5.47 -7.40
C TYR A 76 -10.31 6.54 -8.44
N ARG A 77 -11.50 6.49 -9.02
CA ARG A 77 -11.97 7.52 -9.97
C ARG A 77 -11.95 8.91 -9.33
N GLU A 78 -12.42 9.06 -8.09
CA GLU A 78 -12.37 10.33 -7.36
C GLU A 78 -10.94 10.79 -7.11
N LEU A 79 -10.03 9.85 -6.75
CA LEU A 79 -8.62 10.17 -6.56
C LEU A 79 -7.96 10.64 -7.85
N CYS A 80 -8.33 10.07 -9.01
CA CYS A 80 -7.85 10.52 -10.31
C CYS A 80 -8.23 11.99 -10.57
N SER A 81 -9.46 12.38 -10.24
CA SER A 81 -9.90 13.78 -10.36
C SER A 81 -9.11 14.72 -9.45
N ILE A 82 -8.84 14.30 -8.22
CA ILE A 82 -8.08 15.10 -7.24
C ILE A 82 -6.66 15.34 -7.73
N VAL A 83 -5.94 14.27 -8.14
CA VAL A 83 -4.55 14.43 -8.58
C VAL A 83 -4.43 15.21 -9.90
N THR A 84 -5.40 15.06 -10.80
CA THR A 84 -5.45 15.81 -12.06
C THR A 84 -5.66 17.31 -11.79
N THR A 85 -6.56 17.65 -10.88
CA THR A 85 -6.78 19.03 -10.44
C THR A 85 -5.53 19.64 -9.82
N ALA A 86 -4.73 18.84 -9.12
CA ALA A 86 -3.44 19.26 -8.56
C ALA A 86 -2.30 19.29 -9.60
N GLY A 87 -2.57 19.09 -10.88
CA GLY A 87 -1.60 19.13 -11.96
C GLY A 87 -0.78 17.85 -12.12
N ARG A 88 -1.26 16.73 -11.60
CA ARG A 88 -0.58 15.43 -11.66
C ARG A 88 -1.31 14.48 -12.60
N THR A 89 -0.57 13.49 -13.11
CA THR A 89 -1.13 12.45 -13.97
C THR A 89 -1.48 11.21 -13.14
N PRO A 90 -2.73 10.72 -13.18
CA PRO A 90 -3.14 9.57 -12.35
C PRO A 90 -2.61 8.23 -12.84
N GLY A 91 -2.26 8.10 -14.13
CA GLY A 91 -1.78 6.86 -14.73
C GLY A 91 -0.30 6.59 -14.50
N GLY A 92 0.24 5.57 -15.17
CA GLY A 92 1.64 5.19 -15.12
C GLY A 92 2.07 4.71 -13.73
N LYS A 93 3.18 5.22 -13.24
CA LYS A 93 3.77 4.82 -11.94
C LYS A 93 2.85 5.07 -10.75
N ARG A 94 1.95 6.05 -10.85
CA ARG A 94 1.03 6.40 -9.75
C ARG A 94 -0.22 5.54 -9.71
N ARG A 95 -0.50 4.76 -10.73
CA ARG A 95 -1.75 3.98 -10.81
C ARG A 95 -1.92 3.04 -9.62
N VAL A 96 -0.92 2.22 -9.35
CA VAL A 96 -1.00 1.25 -8.25
C VAL A 96 -1.03 1.95 -6.90
N ASP A 97 -0.24 3.00 -6.71
CA ASP A 97 -0.26 3.78 -5.46
C ASP A 97 -1.66 4.36 -5.18
N LEU A 98 -2.32 4.92 -6.18
CA LEU A 98 -3.68 5.43 -6.04
C LEU A 98 -4.70 4.32 -5.78
N MET A 99 -4.51 3.14 -6.36
CA MET A 99 -5.33 1.97 -6.08
C MET A 99 -5.15 1.48 -4.64
N ILE A 100 -3.91 1.43 -4.16
CA ILE A 100 -3.59 1.09 -2.77
C ILE A 100 -4.25 2.10 -1.82
N ALA A 101 -4.14 3.39 -2.12
CA ALA A 101 -4.80 4.44 -1.35
C ALA A 101 -6.33 4.26 -1.34
N ALA A 102 -6.93 3.90 -2.47
CA ALA A 102 -8.36 3.66 -2.57
C ALA A 102 -8.83 2.52 -1.66
N VAL A 103 -8.04 1.45 -1.52
CA VAL A 103 -8.36 0.35 -0.60
C VAL A 103 -8.31 0.83 0.85
N ALA A 104 -7.30 1.58 1.24
CA ALA A 104 -7.20 2.14 2.59
C ALA A 104 -8.36 3.09 2.92
N ILE A 105 -8.71 3.98 1.99
CA ILE A 105 -9.84 4.90 2.13
C ILE A 105 -11.15 4.13 2.27
N GLY A 106 -11.37 3.14 1.41
CA GLY A 106 -12.57 2.31 1.43
C GLY A 106 -12.73 1.52 2.73
N ASP A 107 -11.64 1.19 3.37
CA ASP A 107 -11.62 0.49 4.66
C ASP A 107 -11.67 1.45 5.86
N GLY A 108 -11.66 2.77 5.63
CA GLY A 108 -11.64 3.77 6.70
C GLY A 108 -10.35 3.75 7.52
N ALA A 109 -9.24 3.35 6.93
CA ALA A 109 -7.97 3.12 7.60
C ALA A 109 -6.91 4.17 7.23
N ALA A 110 -5.85 4.24 8.02
CA ALA A 110 -4.64 4.97 7.66
C ALA A 110 -3.80 4.17 6.66
N LEU A 111 -2.90 4.83 5.96
CA LEU A 111 -1.89 4.21 5.11
C LEU A 111 -0.50 4.54 5.63
N ALA A 112 0.28 3.53 5.91
CA ALA A 112 1.68 3.68 6.29
C ALA A 112 2.58 3.42 5.07
N THR A 113 3.56 4.30 4.86
CA THR A 113 4.50 4.23 3.75
C THR A 113 5.85 4.84 4.14
N ARG A 114 6.90 4.47 3.41
CA ARG A 114 8.19 5.17 3.49
C ARG A 114 8.25 6.40 2.60
N ASN A 115 7.41 6.44 1.57
CA ASN A 115 7.43 7.48 0.56
C ASN A 115 6.10 8.22 0.49
N THR A 116 5.93 9.18 1.39
CA THR A 116 4.70 9.97 1.49
C THR A 116 4.43 10.81 0.24
N SER A 117 5.48 11.17 -0.52
CA SER A 117 5.33 11.97 -1.74
C SER A 117 4.52 11.26 -2.84
N ASP A 118 4.47 9.92 -2.84
CA ASP A 118 3.65 9.14 -3.77
C ASP A 118 2.15 9.38 -3.55
N PHE A 119 1.78 9.89 -2.37
CA PHE A 119 0.40 10.13 -1.96
C PHE A 119 0.08 11.61 -1.73
N ASP A 120 0.92 12.51 -2.24
CA ASP A 120 0.70 13.95 -2.12
C ASP A 120 -0.64 14.37 -2.70
N GLY A 121 -1.35 15.22 -1.96
CA GLY A 121 -2.68 15.71 -2.32
C GLY A 121 -3.83 14.86 -1.78
N LEU A 122 -3.56 13.69 -1.20
CA LEU A 122 -4.58 12.80 -0.65
C LEU A 122 -4.81 12.99 0.86
N GLN A 123 -4.01 13.80 1.54
CA GLN A 123 -4.08 14.00 2.99
C GLN A 123 -5.47 14.38 3.53
N PRO A 124 -6.30 15.16 2.82
CA PRO A 124 -7.66 15.44 3.30
C PRO A 124 -8.57 14.20 3.36
N LEU A 125 -8.26 13.15 2.59
CA LEU A 125 -9.06 11.92 2.50
C LEU A 125 -8.40 10.74 3.20
N LEU A 126 -7.09 10.77 3.40
CA LEU A 126 -6.30 9.65 3.85
C LEU A 126 -5.26 10.10 4.87
N HIS A 127 -5.32 9.51 6.06
CA HIS A 127 -4.26 9.69 7.05
C HIS A 127 -3.03 8.88 6.61
N ILE A 128 -1.93 9.58 6.32
CA ILE A 128 -0.68 8.98 5.86
C ILE A 128 0.32 9.00 7.02
N ILE A 129 0.92 7.85 7.29
CA ILE A 129 1.90 7.64 8.35
C ILE A 129 3.24 7.28 7.72
N THR A 130 4.31 7.94 8.12
CA THR A 130 5.67 7.60 7.68
C THR A 130 6.30 6.59 8.65
N LEU A 131 6.67 5.40 8.14
CA LEU A 131 7.31 4.35 8.94
C LEU A 131 8.65 3.89 8.36
#